data_af5027fea44da1edb39073853ce8219a
#
_entry.id   af5027fea44da1edb39073853ce8219a
#
_cell.length_a   1.000
_cell.length_b   1.000
_cell.length_c   1.000
_cell.angle_alpha   90.00
_cell.angle_beta   90.00
_cell.angle_gamma   90.00
#
_symmetry.space_group_name_H-M   'P 1'
#
loop_
_entity.id
_entity.type
_entity.pdbx_description
1 polymer ?
#
loop_
_entity_poly.entity_id
_entity_poly.type
_entity_poly.pdbx_seq_one_letter_code
_entity_poly.pdbx_strand_id
1 'polypeptide(L)'
;MFRSQLLRQVAGATRQAPRAAFRTRQPAATSIRSFTAAPVRLDKHDNDYDAGSTSGVPGESGDHEGQYARTDKSVRVEYPEEDDLPPSQPVQGRGGFHFKRTLASFSLEGRVGVVTGGARGLGLVMAQALVTSGADVAIVDMNRDEAQRSAQGLIDTYKDENPGSDKIPKVTAHFCDVSSPTSVNQSLAEILKLHGKVDNLVTSAGFTENYDAISYPHDRMQKLWGVNVDGTYLYAVAVAKHLIEREAPGSIVMIGSMSGSIVNVPQPQAPYNAAKAAVRHLAASLAVEWAHAGVRVNCISPGYMLTALTKKILDDNPDLQKQWTSLIPVGKMGRPEDLMGAVTFLSSDASLYVTGADLRVDGAYTCT
;
A
#
# COMPACT_ATOMS: atom_id res chain seq x y z
N MET A 1 -40.50 54.25 3.00
CA MET A 1 -40.28 55.62 3.56
C MET A 1 -39.05 55.56 4.44
N PHE A 2 -38.18 56.57 4.23
CA PHE A 2 -36.85 56.83 4.85
C PHE A 2 -35.73 55.89 4.45
N ARG A 3 -34.95 56.08 3.37
CA ARG A 3 -34.03 57.19 2.93
C ARG A 3 -33.00 57.53 4.00
N SER A 4 -31.74 57.04 3.75
CA SER A 4 -30.62 57.80 3.15
C SER A 4 -29.90 58.75 4.11
N GLN A 5 -28.60 58.70 4.01
CA GLN A 5 -27.58 59.70 4.37
C GLN A 5 -26.73 59.36 5.61
N LEU A 6 -25.48 59.04 5.34
CA LEU A 6 -24.34 59.86 5.76
C LEU A 6 -23.04 59.40 5.09
N LEU A 7 -22.81 59.95 3.92
CA LEU A 7 -21.48 60.21 3.40
C LEU A 7 -21.05 61.57 3.94
N ARG A 8 -19.92 61.68 4.63
CA ARG A 8 -18.98 62.81 4.54
C ARG A 8 -17.76 62.62 5.46
N GLN A 9 -16.63 62.53 4.78
CA GLN A 9 -15.38 63.25 5.06
C GLN A 9 -14.68 63.05 6.41
N VAL A 10 -13.52 62.39 6.37
CA VAL A 10 -12.29 63.03 6.89
C VAL A 10 -11.16 62.74 5.91
N ALA A 11 -10.71 63.81 5.26
CA ALA A 11 -9.48 63.85 4.51
C ALA A 11 -8.31 64.13 5.47
N GLY A 12 -7.14 63.56 5.21
CA GLY A 12 -5.87 64.19 5.52
C GLY A 12 -5.22 63.80 6.82
N ALA A 13 -4.29 62.85 6.76
CA ALA A 13 -3.00 62.96 7.43
C ALA A 13 -2.04 61.89 6.88
N THR A 14 -1.33 62.26 5.82
CA THR A 14 -0.11 61.56 5.41
C THR A 14 0.95 61.74 6.49
N ARG A 15 1.18 60.76 7.32
CA ARG A 15 2.41 60.60 8.10
C ARG A 15 3.35 59.70 7.34
N GLN A 16 4.36 60.31 6.71
CA GLN A 16 5.53 59.61 6.22
C GLN A 16 6.25 58.96 7.41
N ALA A 17 6.32 57.64 7.42
CA ALA A 17 7.23 56.91 8.29
C ALA A 17 8.63 56.92 7.66
N PRO A 18 9.69 57.05 8.47
CA PRO A 18 11.05 57.12 7.94
C PRO A 18 11.46 55.78 7.33
N ARG A 19 11.98 55.85 6.12
CA ARG A 19 12.64 54.75 5.43
C ARG A 19 13.85 54.31 6.25
N ALA A 20 13.76 53.20 6.92
CA ALA A 20 14.92 52.47 7.47
C ALA A 20 15.77 51.99 6.28
N ALA A 21 16.98 52.52 6.16
CA ALA A 21 17.97 52.06 5.20
C ALA A 21 18.38 50.64 5.53
N PHE A 22 17.93 49.69 4.74
CA PHE A 22 18.46 48.33 4.74
C PHE A 22 19.91 48.38 4.24
N ARG A 23 20.86 48.37 5.17
CA ARG A 23 22.25 48.08 4.87
C ARG A 23 22.31 46.58 4.42
N THR A 24 22.48 46.38 3.12
CA THR A 24 22.88 45.11 2.55
C THR A 24 24.26 44.74 3.13
N ARG A 25 24.29 43.87 4.12
CA ARG A 25 25.51 43.15 4.47
C ARG A 25 25.78 42.18 3.32
N GLN A 26 26.84 42.44 2.57
CA GLN A 26 27.40 41.42 1.69
C GLN A 26 27.74 40.20 2.55
N PRO A 27 27.33 38.97 2.16
CA PRO A 27 27.80 37.77 2.85
C PRO A 27 29.31 37.67 2.62
N ALA A 28 30.05 37.52 3.71
CA ALA A 28 31.46 37.20 3.66
C ALA A 28 31.63 35.94 2.78
N ALA A 29 32.56 36.04 1.84
CA ALA A 29 32.93 34.94 0.99
C ALA A 29 33.42 33.76 1.87
N THR A 30 32.54 32.82 2.11
CA THR A 30 32.90 31.52 2.71
C THR A 30 33.74 30.81 1.67
N SER A 31 35.05 30.69 1.94
CA SER A 31 35.96 29.93 1.09
C SER A 31 35.40 28.49 1.00
N ILE A 32 34.92 28.15 -0.18
CA ILE A 32 34.61 26.76 -0.55
C ILE A 32 35.97 26.07 -0.51
N ARG A 33 36.25 25.34 0.58
CA ARG A 33 37.32 24.35 0.58
C ARG A 33 36.94 23.32 -0.47
N SER A 34 37.57 23.38 -1.61
CA SER A 34 37.56 22.29 -2.58
C SER A 34 38.05 21.05 -1.87
N PHE A 35 37.12 20.08 -1.65
CA PHE A 35 37.54 18.71 -1.37
C PHE A 35 38.19 18.18 -2.62
N THR A 36 39.49 18.36 -2.76
CA THR A 36 40.31 17.51 -3.60
C THR A 36 40.34 16.16 -2.92
N ALA A 37 39.49 15.25 -3.39
CA ALA A 37 39.65 13.84 -3.05
C ALA A 37 41.08 13.46 -3.46
N ALA A 38 41.90 13.10 -2.48
CA ALA A 38 43.15 12.46 -2.78
C ALA A 38 42.86 11.23 -3.64
N PRO A 39 43.62 10.97 -4.70
CA PRO A 39 43.42 9.75 -5.46
C PRO A 39 43.60 8.58 -4.52
N VAL A 40 42.54 7.80 -4.32
CA VAL A 40 42.62 6.50 -3.70
C VAL A 40 43.52 5.70 -4.63
N ARG A 41 44.78 5.46 -4.21
CA ARG A 41 45.58 4.44 -4.84
C ARG A 41 44.86 3.13 -4.59
N LEU A 42 44.15 2.67 -5.61
CA LEU A 42 43.79 1.27 -5.73
C LEU A 42 45.14 0.56 -5.99
N ASP A 43 45.72 -0.01 -4.94
CA ASP A 43 46.72 -1.02 -5.11
C ASP A 43 46.08 -2.06 -6.02
N LYS A 44 46.73 -2.25 -7.17
CA LYS A 44 46.41 -3.37 -8.05
C LYS A 44 46.75 -4.64 -7.29
N HIS A 45 45.79 -5.16 -6.54
CA HIS A 45 45.76 -6.56 -6.25
C HIS A 45 45.45 -7.23 -7.58
N ASP A 46 46.42 -7.94 -8.08
CA ASP A 46 46.30 -8.84 -9.21
C ASP A 46 45.13 -9.77 -8.93
N ASN A 47 43.98 -9.47 -9.53
CA ASN A 47 42.85 -10.36 -9.57
C ASN A 47 43.16 -11.45 -10.61
N ASP A 48 44.02 -12.39 -10.26
CA ASP A 48 43.97 -13.71 -10.85
C ASP A 48 42.69 -14.39 -10.34
N TYR A 49 41.58 -14.11 -11.00
CA TYR A 49 40.42 -14.97 -10.93
C TYR A 49 40.76 -16.23 -11.71
N ASP A 50 41.33 -17.19 -11.01
CA ASP A 50 41.40 -18.56 -11.48
C ASP A 50 39.98 -19.11 -11.49
N ALA A 51 39.39 -19.19 -12.69
CA ALA A 51 38.06 -19.72 -12.94
C ALA A 51 38.07 -21.25 -12.78
N GLY A 52 38.49 -21.76 -11.62
CA GLY A 52 38.71 -23.20 -11.48
C GLY A 52 38.73 -23.78 -10.07
N SER A 53 38.46 -23.06 -9.00
CA SER A 53 38.33 -23.68 -7.68
C SER A 53 37.10 -23.20 -6.94
N THR A 54 36.00 -23.93 -7.08
CA THR A 54 34.87 -23.92 -6.16
C THR A 54 35.18 -24.84 -4.97
N SER A 55 36.28 -24.63 -4.29
CA SER A 55 36.45 -25.17 -2.95
C SER A 55 36.19 -24.01 -1.98
N GLY A 56 34.95 -23.82 -1.62
CA GLY A 56 34.59 -23.02 -0.47
C GLY A 56 35.27 -23.61 0.76
N VAL A 57 36.37 -23.01 1.18
CA VAL A 57 36.91 -23.21 2.51
C VAL A 57 35.85 -22.71 3.43
N PRO A 58 35.34 -23.50 4.42
CA PRO A 58 34.49 -22.96 5.47
C PRO A 58 35.34 -21.87 6.14
N GLY A 59 35.02 -20.62 5.86
CA GLY A 59 35.64 -19.51 6.55
C GLY A 59 35.33 -19.69 8.01
N GLU A 60 36.39 -19.76 8.85
CA GLU A 60 36.21 -19.51 10.27
C GLU A 60 35.36 -18.28 10.39
N SER A 61 34.27 -18.40 11.12
CA SER A 61 33.41 -17.28 11.50
C SER A 61 34.25 -16.32 12.32
N GLY A 62 35.01 -15.48 11.68
CA GLY A 62 35.62 -14.33 12.32
C GLY A 62 34.46 -13.49 12.85
N ASP A 63 34.52 -13.16 14.14
CA ASP A 63 33.63 -12.23 14.77
C ASP A 63 33.70 -10.88 14.06
N HIS A 64 32.94 -10.74 12.96
CA HIS A 64 32.71 -9.45 12.36
C HIS A 64 31.71 -8.70 13.27
N GLU A 65 32.23 -8.15 14.36
CA GLU A 65 31.51 -7.11 15.07
C GLU A 65 31.34 -5.93 14.09
N GLY A 66 30.18 -5.90 13.43
CA GLY A 66 29.82 -4.79 12.57
C GLY A 66 29.83 -3.51 13.37
N GLN A 67 30.64 -2.53 12.97
CA GLN A 67 30.73 -1.21 13.61
C GLN A 67 29.41 -0.44 13.66
N TYR A 68 28.35 -0.92 12.98
CA TYR A 68 27.12 -0.17 12.72
C TYR A 68 25.81 -0.82 13.16
N ALA A 69 25.82 -2.07 13.59
CA ALA A 69 24.62 -2.72 14.12
C ALA A 69 24.97 -3.62 15.31
N ARG A 70 24.20 -3.49 16.40
CA ARG A 70 24.19 -4.51 17.43
C ARG A 70 23.47 -5.72 16.88
N THR A 71 24.18 -6.75 16.53
CA THR A 71 23.63 -8.05 16.21
C THR A 71 23.29 -8.77 17.51
N ASP A 72 22.05 -9.23 17.62
CA ASP A 72 21.65 -10.13 18.69
C ASP A 72 22.41 -11.45 18.48
N LYS A 73 23.31 -11.78 19.42
CA LYS A 73 24.13 -13.00 19.37
C LYS A 73 23.29 -14.29 19.44
N SER A 74 22.01 -14.19 19.75
CA SER A 74 21.07 -15.32 19.74
C SER A 74 20.51 -15.62 18.35
N VAL A 75 20.65 -14.69 17.40
CA VAL A 75 20.24 -14.88 16.01
C VAL A 75 21.39 -15.46 15.23
N ARG A 76 21.35 -16.77 15.01
CA ARG A 76 22.22 -17.43 14.02
C ARG A 76 21.53 -17.36 12.67
N VAL A 77 22.17 -16.71 11.72
CA VAL A 77 21.77 -16.81 10.32
C VAL A 77 22.48 -18.05 9.77
N GLU A 78 21.73 -19.15 9.68
CA GLU A 78 22.22 -20.34 8.98
C GLU A 78 21.80 -20.20 7.52
N TYR A 79 22.78 -20.10 6.64
CA TYR A 79 22.51 -20.26 5.21
C TYR A 79 22.42 -21.75 4.92
N PRO A 80 21.37 -22.20 4.19
CA PRO A 80 21.30 -23.59 3.76
C PRO A 80 22.57 -23.94 2.97
N GLU A 81 23.09 -25.14 3.19
CA GLU A 81 24.19 -25.62 2.38
C GLU A 81 23.74 -25.68 0.90
N GLU A 82 24.70 -25.53 -0.01
CA GLU A 82 24.41 -25.45 -1.45
C GLU A 82 23.66 -26.70 -1.95
N ASP A 83 23.84 -27.84 -1.29
CA ASP A 83 23.19 -29.12 -1.58
C ASP A 83 21.73 -29.17 -1.06
N ASP A 84 21.36 -28.33 -0.09
CA ASP A 84 19.99 -28.21 0.45
C ASP A 84 19.15 -27.15 -0.26
N LEU A 85 19.78 -26.36 -1.13
CA LEU A 85 19.05 -25.45 -1.98
C LEU A 85 18.27 -26.28 -3.01
N PRO A 86 16.96 -26.03 -3.22
CA PRO A 86 16.23 -26.67 -4.30
C PRO A 86 17.04 -26.43 -5.58
N PRO A 87 17.33 -27.46 -6.39
CA PRO A 87 18.16 -27.34 -7.56
C PRO A 87 17.59 -26.17 -8.39
N SER A 88 18.31 -25.07 -8.42
CA SER A 88 18.07 -24.02 -9.40
C SER A 88 18.24 -24.73 -10.73
N GLN A 89 17.15 -25.06 -11.38
CA GLN A 89 17.25 -25.53 -12.77
C GLN A 89 18.04 -24.43 -13.49
N PRO A 90 19.21 -24.76 -14.06
CA PRO A 90 20.01 -23.78 -14.71
C PRO A 90 19.07 -23.07 -15.69
N VAL A 91 18.98 -21.76 -15.60
CA VAL A 91 18.34 -20.95 -16.63
C VAL A 91 19.14 -21.27 -17.88
N GLN A 92 18.70 -22.29 -18.60
CA GLN A 92 19.33 -22.69 -19.86
C GLN A 92 19.31 -21.45 -20.72
N GLY A 93 20.47 -20.93 -21.00
CA GLY A 93 20.75 -19.63 -21.54
C GLY A 93 19.67 -19.13 -22.51
N ARG A 94 19.26 -17.87 -22.35
CA ARG A 94 18.24 -17.17 -23.12
C ARG A 94 16.80 -17.59 -22.87
N GLY A 95 16.39 -17.73 -21.60
CA GLY A 95 14.98 -17.85 -21.21
C GLY A 95 14.31 -19.09 -21.81
N GLY A 96 14.07 -20.11 -21.00
CA GLY A 96 13.33 -21.27 -21.45
C GLY A 96 11.96 -20.85 -22.07
N PHE A 97 11.53 -21.53 -23.11
CA PHE A 97 10.21 -21.30 -23.68
C PHE A 97 9.16 -21.68 -22.63
N HIS A 98 8.40 -20.71 -22.13
CA HIS A 98 7.25 -20.95 -21.29
C HIS A 98 6.03 -21.19 -22.22
N PHE A 99 5.55 -22.41 -22.26
CA PHE A 99 4.37 -22.75 -23.06
C PHE A 99 3.05 -22.44 -22.36
N LYS A 100 3.07 -22.09 -21.07
CA LYS A 100 1.86 -21.63 -20.37
C LYS A 100 1.51 -20.23 -20.82
N ARG A 101 0.24 -20.02 -21.14
CA ARG A 101 -0.26 -18.68 -21.50
C ARG A 101 -0.07 -17.75 -20.30
N THR A 102 0.49 -16.58 -20.51
CA THR A 102 0.74 -15.58 -19.46
C THR A 102 -0.53 -15.24 -18.67
N LEU A 103 -1.66 -15.09 -19.38
CA LEU A 103 -2.94 -14.78 -18.72
C LEU A 103 -3.40 -15.87 -17.73
N ALA A 104 -2.98 -17.12 -17.89
CA ALA A 104 -3.30 -18.17 -16.95
C ALA A 104 -2.67 -17.93 -15.57
N SER A 105 -1.57 -17.18 -15.48
CA SER A 105 -0.94 -16.82 -14.21
C SER A 105 -1.72 -15.78 -13.40
N PHE A 106 -2.69 -15.10 -14.02
CA PHE A 106 -3.58 -14.16 -13.34
C PHE A 106 -4.81 -14.84 -12.71
N SER A 107 -5.05 -16.12 -13.00
CA SER A 107 -6.15 -16.86 -12.41
C SER A 107 -5.99 -17.00 -10.90
N LEU A 108 -7.10 -16.80 -10.19
CA LEU A 108 -7.21 -17.02 -8.75
C LEU A 108 -8.09 -18.23 -8.42
N GLU A 109 -8.34 -19.11 -9.39
CA GLU A 109 -9.12 -20.31 -9.19
C GLU A 109 -8.55 -21.17 -8.08
N GLY A 110 -9.44 -21.63 -7.20
CA GLY A 110 -9.07 -22.44 -6.03
C GLY A 110 -8.42 -21.68 -4.90
N ARG A 111 -8.30 -20.35 -4.98
CA ARG A 111 -7.84 -19.48 -3.90
C ARG A 111 -9.01 -18.90 -3.11
N VAL A 112 -8.71 -18.53 -1.87
CA VAL A 112 -9.64 -17.83 -0.98
C VAL A 112 -9.04 -16.47 -0.64
N GLY A 113 -9.76 -15.42 -1.01
CA GLY A 113 -9.39 -14.04 -0.70
C GLY A 113 -10.22 -13.45 0.43
N VAL A 114 -9.58 -12.66 1.28
CA VAL A 114 -10.24 -11.84 2.31
C VAL A 114 -10.09 -10.38 1.94
N VAL A 115 -11.18 -9.60 2.00
CA VAL A 115 -11.16 -8.16 1.74
C VAL A 115 -11.76 -7.42 2.92
N THR A 116 -10.95 -6.66 3.68
CA THR A 116 -11.45 -5.81 4.76
C THR A 116 -11.96 -4.48 4.21
N GLY A 117 -13.03 -3.92 4.80
CA GLY A 117 -13.73 -2.77 4.21
C GLY A 117 -14.39 -3.11 2.87
N GLY A 118 -14.74 -4.39 2.67
CA GLY A 118 -15.21 -4.92 1.39
C GLY A 118 -16.69 -4.73 1.10
N ALA A 119 -17.46 -4.14 2.02
CA ALA A 119 -18.89 -3.95 1.82
C ALA A 119 -19.23 -2.88 0.79
N ARG A 120 -18.34 -1.94 0.51
CA ARG A 120 -18.56 -0.83 -0.41
C ARG A 120 -17.27 -0.22 -0.96
N GLY A 121 -17.44 0.73 -1.89
CA GLY A 121 -16.33 1.56 -2.41
C GLY A 121 -15.21 0.74 -3.05
N LEU A 122 -13.96 1.12 -2.77
CA LEU A 122 -12.79 0.47 -3.37
C LEU A 122 -12.66 -0.99 -2.93
N GLY A 123 -12.97 -1.30 -1.66
CA GLY A 123 -12.92 -2.66 -1.14
C GLY A 123 -13.87 -3.61 -1.87
N LEU A 124 -15.09 -3.17 -2.15
CA LEU A 124 -16.07 -3.97 -2.89
C LEU A 124 -15.61 -4.27 -4.32
N VAL A 125 -15.06 -3.28 -5.02
CA VAL A 125 -14.55 -3.48 -6.39
C VAL A 125 -13.33 -4.40 -6.40
N MET A 126 -12.46 -4.33 -5.39
CA MET A 126 -11.36 -5.27 -5.26
C MET A 126 -11.84 -6.69 -4.91
N ALA A 127 -12.90 -6.83 -4.08
CA ALA A 127 -13.55 -8.11 -3.87
C ALA A 127 -14.14 -8.66 -5.18
N GLN A 128 -14.80 -7.83 -5.98
CA GLN A 128 -15.28 -8.17 -7.32
C GLN A 128 -14.14 -8.66 -8.22
N ALA A 129 -12.98 -7.98 -8.21
CA ALA A 129 -11.82 -8.40 -9.00
C ALA A 129 -11.34 -9.80 -8.64
N LEU A 130 -11.30 -10.14 -7.34
CA LEU A 130 -10.92 -11.47 -6.91
C LEU A 130 -11.97 -12.52 -7.34
N VAL A 131 -13.27 -12.22 -7.20
CA VAL A 131 -14.38 -13.10 -7.63
C VAL A 131 -14.32 -13.35 -9.13
N THR A 132 -14.20 -12.30 -9.95
CA THR A 132 -14.16 -12.43 -11.41
C THR A 132 -12.87 -13.06 -11.92
N SER A 133 -11.82 -13.13 -11.09
CA SER A 133 -10.59 -13.86 -11.36
C SER A 133 -10.63 -15.32 -10.87
N GLY A 134 -11.76 -15.79 -10.30
CA GLY A 134 -12.01 -17.18 -9.93
C GLY A 134 -11.83 -17.52 -8.46
N ALA A 135 -11.55 -16.55 -7.57
CA ALA A 135 -11.41 -16.81 -6.14
C ALA A 135 -12.76 -16.89 -5.42
N ASP A 136 -12.81 -17.70 -4.38
CA ASP A 136 -13.79 -17.56 -3.31
C ASP A 136 -13.40 -16.34 -2.45
N VAL A 137 -14.37 -15.57 -1.95
CA VAL A 137 -14.09 -14.31 -1.26
C VAL A 137 -14.87 -14.18 0.06
N ALA A 138 -14.18 -13.77 1.11
CA ALA A 138 -14.77 -13.34 2.36
C ALA A 138 -14.73 -11.79 2.44
N ILE A 139 -15.88 -11.16 2.40
CA ILE A 139 -16.06 -9.73 2.64
C ILE A 139 -16.10 -9.49 4.14
N VAL A 140 -15.20 -8.64 4.62
CA VAL A 140 -15.09 -8.27 6.03
C VAL A 140 -15.38 -6.80 6.20
N ASP A 141 -16.38 -6.45 7.01
CA ASP A 141 -16.77 -5.06 7.24
C ASP A 141 -17.39 -4.88 8.64
N MET A 142 -17.36 -3.66 9.15
CA MET A 142 -18.05 -3.30 10.39
C MET A 142 -19.57 -3.20 10.19
N ASN A 143 -20.03 -2.96 8.96
CA ASN A 143 -21.43 -2.98 8.58
C ASN A 143 -21.80 -4.36 8.00
N ARG A 144 -22.22 -5.27 8.89
CA ARG A 144 -22.58 -6.65 8.54
C ARG A 144 -23.67 -6.73 7.47
N ASP A 145 -24.70 -5.92 7.60
CA ASP A 145 -25.86 -5.98 6.69
C ASP A 145 -25.48 -5.50 5.28
N GLU A 146 -24.65 -4.47 5.19
CA GLU A 146 -24.14 -3.99 3.91
C GLU A 146 -23.22 -5.03 3.28
N ALA A 147 -22.33 -5.64 4.07
CA ALA A 147 -21.44 -6.71 3.59
C ALA A 147 -22.24 -7.91 3.05
N GLN A 148 -23.35 -8.27 3.71
CA GLN A 148 -24.20 -9.37 3.27
C GLN A 148 -24.92 -9.06 1.96
N ARG A 149 -25.47 -7.84 1.81
CA ARG A 149 -26.06 -7.39 0.54
C ARG A 149 -25.04 -7.37 -0.59
N SER A 150 -23.83 -6.89 -0.32
CA SER A 150 -22.78 -6.83 -1.31
C SER A 150 -22.27 -8.21 -1.71
N ALA A 151 -22.12 -9.13 -0.77
CA ALA A 151 -21.75 -10.53 -1.05
C ALA A 151 -22.80 -11.19 -1.95
N GLN A 152 -24.08 -11.03 -1.65
CA GLN A 152 -25.17 -11.56 -2.48
C GLN A 152 -25.18 -10.91 -3.86
N GLY A 153 -25.02 -9.57 -3.94
CA GLY A 153 -24.96 -8.85 -5.20
C GLY A 153 -23.81 -9.31 -6.11
N LEU A 154 -22.62 -9.60 -5.54
CA LEU A 154 -21.51 -10.16 -6.32
C LEU A 154 -21.83 -11.55 -6.90
N ILE A 155 -22.48 -12.41 -6.11
CA ILE A 155 -22.89 -13.74 -6.56
C ILE A 155 -23.91 -13.63 -7.70
N ASP A 156 -24.92 -12.79 -7.53
CA ASP A 156 -26.01 -12.63 -8.49
C ASP A 156 -25.47 -12.04 -9.81
N THR A 157 -24.69 -10.96 -9.73
CA THR A 157 -24.05 -10.37 -10.91
C THR A 157 -23.13 -11.36 -11.63
N TYR A 158 -22.35 -12.15 -10.85
CA TYR A 158 -21.47 -13.17 -11.46
C TYR A 158 -22.26 -14.22 -12.24
N LYS A 159 -23.39 -14.68 -11.71
CA LYS A 159 -24.28 -15.65 -12.38
C LYS A 159 -24.88 -15.07 -13.66
N ASP A 160 -25.34 -13.82 -13.59
CA ASP A 160 -25.98 -13.15 -14.73
C ASP A 160 -24.99 -12.92 -15.87
N GLU A 161 -23.75 -12.57 -15.55
CA GLU A 161 -22.69 -12.31 -16.55
C GLU A 161 -22.01 -13.58 -17.06
N ASN A 162 -22.18 -14.72 -16.34
CA ASN A 162 -21.53 -16.00 -16.67
C ASN A 162 -22.55 -17.15 -16.68
N PRO A 163 -23.60 -17.10 -17.53
CA PRO A 163 -24.71 -18.05 -17.50
C PRO A 163 -24.33 -19.51 -17.83
N GLY A 164 -23.12 -19.75 -18.31
CA GLY A 164 -22.59 -21.10 -18.62
C GLY A 164 -21.49 -21.59 -17.66
N SER A 165 -21.26 -20.88 -16.56
CA SER A 165 -20.21 -21.25 -15.62
C SER A 165 -20.64 -22.41 -14.74
N ASP A 166 -19.89 -23.52 -14.80
CA ASP A 166 -20.12 -24.69 -13.94
C ASP A 166 -19.75 -24.41 -12.47
N LYS A 167 -18.94 -23.35 -12.22
CA LYS A 167 -18.47 -23.00 -10.89
C LYS A 167 -18.83 -21.56 -10.56
N ILE A 168 -19.65 -21.42 -9.53
CA ILE A 168 -19.98 -20.12 -8.95
C ILE A 168 -19.06 -19.89 -7.74
N PRO A 169 -18.28 -18.76 -7.71
CA PRO A 169 -17.45 -18.44 -6.57
C PRO A 169 -18.27 -18.28 -5.28
N LYS A 170 -17.74 -18.79 -4.18
CA LYS A 170 -18.35 -18.64 -2.88
C LYS A 170 -17.98 -17.28 -2.31
N VAL A 171 -18.99 -16.43 -2.05
CA VAL A 171 -18.80 -15.14 -1.41
C VAL A 171 -19.53 -15.12 -0.07
N THR A 172 -18.81 -14.74 0.99
CA THR A 172 -19.36 -14.70 2.35
C THR A 172 -19.12 -13.33 2.99
N ALA A 173 -19.95 -12.96 3.97
CA ALA A 173 -19.87 -11.70 4.67
C ALA A 173 -19.61 -11.93 6.17
N HIS A 174 -18.68 -11.18 6.74
CA HIS A 174 -18.23 -11.29 8.11
C HIS A 174 -18.18 -9.91 8.78
N PHE A 175 -18.60 -9.86 10.03
CA PHE A 175 -18.43 -8.67 10.85
C PHE A 175 -17.00 -8.60 11.38
N CYS A 176 -16.37 -7.42 11.31
CA CYS A 176 -15.13 -7.15 12.02
C CYS A 176 -14.93 -5.65 12.23
N ASP A 177 -14.62 -5.29 13.48
CA ASP A 177 -13.89 -4.06 13.77
C ASP A 177 -12.40 -4.39 13.66
N VAL A 178 -11.76 -3.92 12.59
CA VAL A 178 -10.34 -4.23 12.31
C VAL A 178 -9.39 -3.65 13.35
N SER A 179 -9.81 -2.61 14.11
CA SER A 179 -9.01 -2.02 15.19
C SER A 179 -8.98 -2.87 16.47
N SER A 180 -9.81 -3.92 16.53
CA SER A 180 -9.92 -4.82 17.68
C SER A 180 -9.25 -6.17 17.40
N PRO A 181 -8.16 -6.54 18.11
CA PRO A 181 -7.50 -7.83 17.94
C PRO A 181 -8.45 -9.03 18.15
N THR A 182 -9.38 -8.92 19.10
CA THR A 182 -10.37 -9.97 19.37
C THR A 182 -11.32 -10.13 18.19
N SER A 183 -11.82 -9.01 17.63
CA SER A 183 -12.73 -9.03 16.48
C SER A 183 -12.05 -9.60 15.23
N VAL A 184 -10.78 -9.26 15.00
CA VAL A 184 -9.99 -9.80 13.89
C VAL A 184 -9.84 -11.31 14.01
N ASN A 185 -9.46 -11.82 15.19
CA ASN A 185 -9.29 -13.26 15.41
C ASN A 185 -10.63 -14.03 15.25
N GLN A 186 -11.73 -13.48 15.75
CA GLN A 186 -13.05 -14.08 15.59
C GLN A 186 -13.48 -14.12 14.14
N SER A 187 -13.33 -13.02 13.42
CA SER A 187 -13.66 -12.93 12.00
C SER A 187 -12.84 -13.94 11.17
N LEU A 188 -11.53 -14.03 11.39
CA LEU A 188 -10.68 -14.98 10.68
C LEU A 188 -11.07 -16.44 11.01
N ALA A 189 -11.37 -16.75 12.26
CA ALA A 189 -11.82 -18.09 12.65
C ALA A 189 -13.14 -18.51 11.96
N GLU A 190 -14.10 -17.57 11.83
CA GLU A 190 -15.34 -17.81 11.08
C GLU A 190 -15.06 -18.07 9.59
N ILE A 191 -14.16 -17.27 8.98
CA ILE A 191 -13.77 -17.43 7.58
C ILE A 191 -13.12 -18.80 7.37
N LEU A 192 -12.17 -19.18 8.21
CA LEU A 192 -11.49 -20.46 8.13
C LEU A 192 -12.46 -21.66 8.29
N LYS A 193 -13.45 -21.54 9.18
CA LYS A 193 -14.51 -22.54 9.33
C LYS A 193 -15.34 -22.72 8.06
N LEU A 194 -15.60 -21.64 7.31
CA LEU A 194 -16.45 -21.66 6.12
C LEU A 194 -15.68 -22.00 4.84
N HIS A 195 -14.48 -21.47 4.68
CA HIS A 195 -13.69 -21.59 3.45
C HIS A 195 -12.55 -22.61 3.56
N GLY A 196 -12.20 -23.05 4.77
CA GLY A 196 -11.14 -24.01 5.04
C GLY A 196 -9.72 -23.43 5.01
N LYS A 197 -9.52 -22.31 4.32
CA LYS A 197 -8.23 -21.66 4.15
C LYS A 197 -8.38 -20.18 3.80
N VAL A 198 -7.26 -19.44 3.86
CA VAL A 198 -7.08 -18.10 3.28
C VAL A 198 -5.75 -18.11 2.53
N ASP A 199 -5.76 -17.63 1.29
CA ASP A 199 -4.58 -17.54 0.43
C ASP A 199 -4.20 -16.08 0.13
N ASN A 200 -5.20 -15.19 0.10
CA ASN A 200 -5.02 -13.77 -0.24
C ASN A 200 -5.71 -12.86 0.78
N LEU A 201 -5.09 -11.72 1.06
CA LEU A 201 -5.68 -10.66 1.88
C LEU A 201 -5.57 -9.31 1.18
N VAL A 202 -6.65 -8.53 1.19
CA VAL A 202 -6.66 -7.12 0.79
C VAL A 202 -7.11 -6.29 1.99
N THR A 203 -6.25 -5.44 2.56
CA THR A 203 -6.61 -4.57 3.68
C THR A 203 -7.09 -3.22 3.17
N SER A 204 -8.39 -3.12 2.86
CA SER A 204 -9.01 -1.89 2.34
C SER A 204 -9.85 -1.13 3.36
N ALA A 205 -10.02 -1.64 4.58
CA ALA A 205 -10.69 -0.92 5.64
C ALA A 205 -9.93 0.36 6.00
N GLY A 206 -10.61 1.50 5.96
CA GLY A 206 -9.99 2.79 6.25
C GLY A 206 -10.95 3.95 6.02
N PHE A 207 -10.59 5.10 6.57
CA PHE A 207 -11.33 6.34 6.35
C PHE A 207 -10.38 7.54 6.46
N THR A 208 -10.82 8.69 5.98
CA THR A 208 -10.15 9.98 6.12
C THR A 208 -11.08 11.01 6.75
N GLU A 209 -10.51 11.98 7.41
CA GLU A 209 -11.18 13.13 7.99
C GLU A 209 -10.33 14.38 7.76
N ASN A 210 -11.00 15.53 7.61
CA ASN A 210 -10.36 16.82 7.40
C ASN A 210 -10.53 17.68 8.65
N TYR A 211 -9.43 17.99 9.31
CA TYR A 211 -9.33 18.91 10.43
C TYR A 211 -8.00 19.66 10.34
N ASP A 212 -8.01 20.93 10.69
CA ASP A 212 -6.75 21.65 10.87
C ASP A 212 -5.90 20.98 11.94
N ALA A 213 -4.61 20.80 11.67
CA ALA A 213 -3.72 20.02 12.54
C ALA A 213 -3.67 20.54 13.98
N ILE A 214 -3.78 21.87 14.17
CA ILE A 214 -3.75 22.50 15.50
C ILE A 214 -5.04 22.25 16.31
N SER A 215 -6.13 21.89 15.67
CA SER A 215 -7.45 21.64 16.29
C SER A 215 -7.94 20.21 16.08
N TYR A 216 -7.10 19.33 15.56
CA TYR A 216 -7.51 17.94 15.33
C TYR A 216 -7.79 17.24 16.65
N PRO A 217 -9.02 16.72 16.89
CA PRO A 217 -9.36 16.03 18.12
C PRO A 217 -8.51 14.75 18.29
N HIS A 218 -7.88 14.59 19.45
CA HIS A 218 -6.94 13.49 19.69
C HIS A 218 -7.61 12.11 19.57
N ASP A 219 -8.82 11.95 20.11
CA ASP A 219 -9.61 10.72 20.01
C ASP A 219 -9.94 10.34 18.57
N ARG A 220 -10.23 11.34 17.72
CA ARG A 220 -10.47 11.13 16.29
C ARG A 220 -9.22 10.68 15.57
N MET A 221 -8.08 11.31 15.90
CA MET A 221 -6.78 10.89 15.37
C MET A 221 -6.45 9.45 15.76
N GLN A 222 -6.62 9.09 17.03
CA GLN A 222 -6.40 7.72 17.49
C GLN A 222 -7.31 6.73 16.77
N LYS A 223 -8.59 7.06 16.59
CA LYS A 223 -9.53 6.23 15.85
C LYS A 223 -9.10 6.04 14.39
N LEU A 224 -8.65 7.11 13.74
CA LEU A 224 -8.15 7.06 12.36
C LEU A 224 -6.94 6.12 12.27
N TRP A 225 -5.99 6.23 13.18
CA TRP A 225 -4.80 5.37 13.22
C TRP A 225 -5.18 3.93 13.56
N GLY A 226 -6.04 3.71 14.54
CA GLY A 226 -6.53 2.40 14.93
C GLY A 226 -7.14 1.62 13.75
N VAL A 227 -7.88 2.28 12.88
CA VAL A 227 -8.47 1.62 11.71
C VAL A 227 -7.46 1.50 10.55
N ASN A 228 -6.80 2.62 10.16
CA ASN A 228 -5.95 2.62 8.95
C ASN A 228 -4.62 1.90 9.14
N VAL A 229 -3.99 1.98 10.33
CA VAL A 229 -2.66 1.41 10.59
C VAL A 229 -2.78 0.11 11.39
N ASP A 230 -3.32 0.20 12.61
CA ASP A 230 -3.40 -0.96 13.50
C ASP A 230 -4.28 -2.05 12.88
N GLY A 231 -5.44 -1.70 12.31
CA GLY A 231 -6.34 -2.64 11.64
C GLY A 231 -5.70 -3.34 10.45
N THR A 232 -4.92 -2.59 9.65
CA THR A 232 -4.14 -3.17 8.54
C THR A 232 -3.10 -4.16 9.08
N TYR A 233 -2.35 -3.80 10.11
CA TYR A 233 -1.34 -4.64 10.73
C TYR A 233 -1.94 -5.89 11.37
N LEU A 234 -2.97 -5.74 12.19
CA LEU A 234 -3.60 -6.84 12.93
C LEU A 234 -4.13 -7.92 11.97
N TYR A 235 -4.84 -7.48 10.92
CA TYR A 235 -5.39 -8.44 9.96
C TYR A 235 -4.29 -9.10 9.12
N ALA A 236 -3.27 -8.35 8.72
CA ALA A 236 -2.12 -8.88 7.99
C ALA A 236 -1.37 -9.94 8.81
N VAL A 237 -1.10 -9.66 10.09
CA VAL A 237 -0.42 -10.60 11.00
C VAL A 237 -1.27 -11.88 11.20
N ALA A 238 -2.58 -11.72 11.40
CA ALA A 238 -3.46 -12.88 11.60
C ALA A 238 -3.49 -13.81 10.37
N VAL A 239 -3.54 -13.25 9.16
CA VAL A 239 -3.50 -14.03 7.91
C VAL A 239 -2.10 -14.60 7.65
N ALA A 240 -1.04 -13.81 7.87
CA ALA A 240 0.33 -14.30 7.69
C ALA A 240 0.64 -15.48 8.62
N LYS A 241 0.21 -15.39 9.90
CA LYS A 241 0.33 -16.50 10.85
C LYS A 241 -0.36 -17.77 10.33
N HIS A 242 -1.58 -17.65 9.82
CA HIS A 242 -2.30 -18.78 9.21
C HIS A 242 -1.55 -19.37 8.00
N LEU A 243 -0.99 -18.52 7.13
CA LEU A 243 -0.22 -18.97 5.96
C LEU A 243 1.05 -19.70 6.37
N ILE A 244 1.80 -19.16 7.32
CA ILE A 244 3.05 -19.73 7.85
C ILE A 244 2.77 -21.06 8.56
N GLU A 245 1.75 -21.13 9.42
CA GLU A 245 1.35 -22.36 10.11
C GLU A 245 0.89 -23.47 9.14
N ARG A 246 0.38 -23.08 7.98
CA ARG A 246 -0.04 -23.99 6.92
C ARG A 246 1.10 -24.36 5.95
N GLU A 247 2.27 -23.75 6.10
CA GLU A 247 3.40 -23.89 5.16
C GLU A 247 2.97 -23.62 3.70
N ALA A 248 2.15 -22.61 3.51
CA ALA A 248 1.57 -22.29 2.20
C ALA A 248 1.90 -20.87 1.77
N PRO A 249 2.25 -20.67 0.49
CA PRO A 249 2.47 -19.33 -0.04
C PRO A 249 1.16 -18.53 -0.04
N GLY A 250 1.28 -17.21 0.07
CA GLY A 250 0.14 -16.31 0.02
C GLY A 250 0.50 -14.90 -0.44
N SER A 251 -0.52 -14.07 -0.62
CA SER A 251 -0.33 -12.67 -0.98
C SER A 251 -1.18 -11.74 -0.13
N ILE A 252 -0.55 -10.72 0.43
CA ILE A 252 -1.17 -9.65 1.19
C ILE A 252 -1.02 -8.35 0.41
N VAL A 253 -2.13 -7.71 0.08
CA VAL A 253 -2.17 -6.42 -0.60
C VAL A 253 -2.71 -5.37 0.36
N MET A 254 -1.87 -4.44 0.77
CA MET A 254 -2.26 -3.33 1.65
C MET A 254 -2.70 -2.12 0.82
N ILE A 255 -3.79 -1.48 1.21
CA ILE A 255 -4.26 -0.30 0.50
C ILE A 255 -3.73 0.96 1.19
N GLY A 256 -2.67 1.49 0.57
CA GLY A 256 -2.10 2.78 0.88
C GLY A 256 -2.94 3.93 0.33
N SER A 257 -2.27 4.94 -0.16
CA SER A 257 -2.80 6.10 -0.89
C SER A 257 -1.64 6.90 -1.47
N MET A 258 -1.86 7.65 -2.54
CA MET A 258 -0.94 8.70 -2.97
C MET A 258 -0.60 9.67 -1.82
N SER A 259 -1.54 9.87 -0.88
CA SER A 259 -1.38 10.69 0.32
C SER A 259 -0.24 10.24 1.24
N GLY A 260 0.21 8.99 1.14
CA GLY A 260 1.39 8.49 1.83
C GLY A 260 2.72 8.89 1.17
N SER A 261 2.68 9.51 0.00
CA SER A 261 3.86 9.95 -0.76
C SER A 261 3.91 11.45 -0.96
N ILE A 262 2.75 12.12 -1.00
CA ILE A 262 2.60 13.57 -1.19
C ILE A 262 1.65 14.13 -0.15
N VAL A 263 1.57 15.46 -0.09
CA VAL A 263 0.58 16.17 0.73
C VAL A 263 -0.57 16.62 -0.17
N ASN A 264 -1.79 16.22 0.18
CA ASN A 264 -2.99 16.65 -0.53
C ASN A 264 -3.31 18.11 -0.28
N VAL A 265 -3.67 18.83 -1.33
CA VAL A 265 -4.11 20.23 -1.28
C VAL A 265 -5.48 20.31 -1.94
N PRO A 266 -6.47 21.00 -1.33
CA PRO A 266 -6.40 21.84 -0.11
C PRO A 266 -6.75 21.09 1.20
N GLN A 267 -6.91 19.77 1.20
CA GLN A 267 -7.45 19.04 2.34
C GLN A 267 -6.49 19.02 3.55
N PRO A 268 -6.88 19.54 4.73
CA PRO A 268 -6.10 19.41 5.95
C PRO A 268 -6.32 18.00 6.57
N GLN A 269 -5.47 17.06 6.18
CA GLN A 269 -5.59 15.64 6.55
C GLN A 269 -4.25 15.02 7.01
N ALA A 270 -3.41 15.78 7.70
CA ALA A 270 -2.07 15.35 8.10
C ALA A 270 -1.99 13.98 8.78
N PRO A 271 -2.87 13.61 9.74
CA PRO A 271 -2.86 12.27 10.34
C PRO A 271 -3.14 11.15 9.33
N TYR A 272 -4.01 11.39 8.35
CA TYR A 272 -4.29 10.42 7.29
C TYR A 272 -3.09 10.22 6.37
N ASN A 273 -2.44 11.32 5.95
CA ASN A 273 -1.24 11.25 5.12
C ASN A 273 -0.14 10.44 5.82
N ALA A 274 0.09 10.71 7.12
CA ALA A 274 1.05 9.98 7.93
C ALA A 274 0.66 8.49 8.08
N ALA A 275 -0.62 8.18 8.31
CA ALA A 275 -1.12 6.81 8.42
C ALA A 275 -0.90 6.04 7.12
N LYS A 276 -1.16 6.65 5.95
CA LYS A 276 -0.95 6.00 4.64
C LYS A 276 0.52 5.84 4.28
N ALA A 277 1.39 6.75 4.72
CA ALA A 277 2.84 6.55 4.66
C ALA A 277 3.31 5.37 5.52
N ALA A 278 2.75 5.25 6.74
CA ALA A 278 3.02 4.12 7.63
C ALA A 278 2.59 2.78 6.98
N VAL A 279 1.38 2.69 6.40
CA VAL A 279 0.90 1.47 5.71
C VAL A 279 1.82 1.07 4.57
N ARG A 280 2.27 2.02 3.75
CA ARG A 280 3.20 1.76 2.65
C ARG A 280 4.53 1.18 3.16
N HIS A 281 5.11 1.78 4.21
CA HIS A 281 6.38 1.30 4.76
C HIS A 281 6.21 -0.01 5.51
N LEU A 282 5.08 -0.21 6.17
CA LEU A 282 4.71 -1.47 6.82
C LEU A 282 4.68 -2.62 5.81
N ALA A 283 4.10 -2.41 4.61
CA ALA A 283 4.10 -3.42 3.57
C ALA A 283 5.51 -3.86 3.17
N ALA A 284 6.44 -2.90 3.02
CA ALA A 284 7.84 -3.20 2.71
C ALA A 284 8.54 -3.97 3.85
N SER A 285 8.31 -3.58 5.10
CA SER A 285 8.90 -4.23 6.28
C SER A 285 8.44 -5.67 6.41
N LEU A 286 7.13 -5.91 6.33
CA LEU A 286 6.54 -7.25 6.46
C LEU A 286 6.87 -8.14 5.24
N ALA A 287 7.11 -7.56 4.07
CA ALA A 287 7.59 -8.28 2.90
C ALA A 287 8.96 -8.92 3.18
N VAL A 288 9.86 -8.20 3.82
CA VAL A 288 11.19 -8.72 4.20
C VAL A 288 11.07 -9.80 5.27
N GLU A 289 10.25 -9.55 6.31
CA GLU A 289 10.09 -10.49 7.41
C GLU A 289 9.50 -11.83 6.98
N TRP A 290 8.54 -11.84 6.05
CA TRP A 290 7.77 -13.04 5.70
C TRP A 290 8.15 -13.67 4.35
N ALA A 291 9.12 -13.10 3.64
CA ALA A 291 9.56 -13.62 2.33
C ALA A 291 10.02 -15.09 2.42
N HIS A 292 10.74 -15.45 3.49
CA HIS A 292 11.24 -16.80 3.72
C HIS A 292 10.12 -17.85 3.83
N ALA A 293 8.93 -17.43 4.24
CA ALA A 293 7.75 -18.29 4.34
C ALA A 293 6.89 -18.27 3.06
N GLY A 294 7.34 -17.66 1.98
CA GLY A 294 6.60 -17.56 0.72
C GLY A 294 5.39 -16.59 0.77
N VAL A 295 5.30 -15.75 1.80
CA VAL A 295 4.25 -14.73 1.92
C VAL A 295 4.72 -13.43 1.30
N ARG A 296 4.06 -13.00 0.22
CA ARG A 296 4.32 -11.73 -0.44
C ARG A 296 3.46 -10.63 0.18
N VAL A 297 4.03 -9.46 0.41
CA VAL A 297 3.31 -8.29 0.92
C VAL A 297 3.60 -7.10 0.02
N ASN A 298 2.56 -6.50 -0.54
CA ASN A 298 2.68 -5.35 -1.41
C ASN A 298 1.66 -4.27 -1.03
N CYS A 299 1.88 -3.06 -1.50
CA CYS A 299 0.97 -1.94 -1.34
C CYS A 299 0.40 -1.53 -2.70
N ILE A 300 -0.89 -1.16 -2.74
CA ILE A 300 -1.47 -0.38 -3.83
C ILE A 300 -1.75 1.01 -3.26
N SER A 301 -1.27 2.05 -3.93
CA SER A 301 -1.49 3.45 -3.57
C SER A 301 -2.39 4.13 -4.60
N PRO A 302 -3.73 4.15 -4.38
CA PRO A 302 -4.65 4.85 -5.26
C PRO A 302 -4.48 6.37 -5.21
N GLY A 303 -4.72 7.02 -6.35
CA GLY A 303 -4.93 8.45 -6.45
C GLY A 303 -6.35 8.87 -6.09
N TYR A 304 -6.82 9.99 -6.66
CA TYR A 304 -8.23 10.38 -6.55
C TYR A 304 -9.12 9.43 -7.34
N MET A 305 -9.98 8.71 -6.61
CA MET A 305 -10.92 7.74 -7.17
C MET A 305 -12.36 8.24 -7.07
N LEU A 306 -13.12 8.12 -8.15
CA LEU A 306 -14.51 8.55 -8.22
C LEU A 306 -15.43 7.47 -7.62
N THR A 307 -15.43 7.36 -6.30
CA THR A 307 -16.39 6.53 -5.55
C THR A 307 -17.73 7.26 -5.41
N ALA A 308 -18.79 6.56 -5.00
CA ALA A 308 -20.09 7.18 -4.71
C ALA A 308 -19.98 8.30 -3.65
N LEU A 309 -19.12 8.10 -2.62
CA LEU A 309 -18.87 9.12 -1.60
C LEU A 309 -18.14 10.34 -2.19
N THR A 310 -17.09 10.11 -2.95
CA THR A 310 -16.30 11.19 -3.57
C THR A 310 -17.15 11.96 -4.57
N LYS A 311 -17.96 11.25 -5.38
CA LYS A 311 -18.89 11.86 -6.31
C LYS A 311 -19.85 12.82 -5.61
N LYS A 312 -20.47 12.40 -4.50
CA LYS A 312 -21.36 13.27 -3.73
C LYS A 312 -20.67 14.54 -3.24
N ILE A 313 -19.44 14.43 -2.72
CA ILE A 313 -18.65 15.60 -2.27
C ILE A 313 -18.36 16.55 -3.44
N LEU A 314 -18.06 16.02 -4.61
CA LEU A 314 -17.71 16.82 -5.78
C LEU A 314 -18.93 17.41 -6.49
N ASP A 315 -20.06 16.73 -6.49
CA ASP A 315 -21.33 17.28 -6.98
C ASP A 315 -21.71 18.56 -6.20
N ASP A 316 -21.41 18.59 -4.89
CA ASP A 316 -21.61 19.77 -4.04
C ASP A 316 -20.49 20.82 -4.18
N ASN A 317 -19.33 20.48 -4.77
CA ASN A 317 -18.14 21.32 -4.88
C ASN A 317 -17.46 21.22 -6.26
N PRO A 318 -18.03 21.80 -7.33
CA PRO A 318 -17.49 21.67 -8.70
C PRO A 318 -16.08 22.27 -8.86
N ASP A 319 -15.74 23.30 -8.10
CA ASP A 319 -14.41 23.92 -8.16
C ASP A 319 -13.33 23.01 -7.55
N LEU A 320 -13.65 22.28 -6.50
CA LEU A 320 -12.78 21.25 -5.95
C LEU A 320 -12.53 20.13 -6.97
N GLN A 321 -13.57 19.72 -7.71
CA GLN A 321 -13.41 18.73 -8.78
C GLN A 321 -12.45 19.21 -9.86
N LYS A 322 -12.59 20.45 -10.32
CA LYS A 322 -11.67 21.05 -11.30
C LYS A 322 -10.25 21.11 -10.77
N GLN A 323 -10.07 21.54 -9.51
CA GLN A 323 -8.76 21.60 -8.87
C GLN A 323 -8.09 20.23 -8.83
N TRP A 324 -8.78 19.19 -8.33
CA TRP A 324 -8.21 17.84 -8.27
C TRP A 324 -7.89 17.29 -9.66
N THR A 325 -8.81 17.46 -10.62
CA THR A 325 -8.62 16.95 -11.99
C THR A 325 -7.46 17.65 -12.70
N SER A 326 -7.27 18.96 -12.48
CA SER A 326 -6.19 19.72 -13.11
C SER A 326 -4.79 19.28 -12.66
N LEU A 327 -4.68 18.66 -11.49
CA LEU A 327 -3.43 18.13 -10.95
C LEU A 327 -3.13 16.69 -11.37
N ILE A 328 -4.06 16.04 -12.07
CA ILE A 328 -3.89 14.65 -12.55
C ILE A 328 -3.42 14.70 -14.01
N PRO A 329 -2.20 14.27 -14.36
CA PRO A 329 -1.70 14.31 -15.74
C PRO A 329 -2.58 13.57 -16.76
N VAL A 330 -3.24 12.49 -16.36
CA VAL A 330 -4.22 11.76 -17.21
C VAL A 330 -5.49 12.58 -17.47
N GLY A 331 -5.72 13.69 -16.75
CA GLY A 331 -6.83 14.62 -16.96
C GLY A 331 -8.18 14.17 -16.42
N LYS A 332 -8.23 13.10 -15.64
CA LYS A 332 -9.46 12.58 -15.02
C LYS A 332 -9.16 11.83 -13.73
N MET A 333 -10.14 11.75 -12.85
CA MET A 333 -10.08 10.86 -11.69
C MET A 333 -10.16 9.39 -12.14
N GLY A 334 -9.51 8.51 -11.38
CA GLY A 334 -9.63 7.07 -11.57
C GLY A 334 -11.03 6.57 -11.19
N ARG A 335 -11.47 5.50 -11.82
CA ARG A 335 -12.65 4.75 -11.41
C ARG A 335 -12.22 3.66 -10.44
N PRO A 336 -13.07 3.24 -9.50
CA PRO A 336 -12.75 2.09 -8.63
C PRO A 336 -12.29 0.85 -9.40
N GLU A 337 -12.88 0.60 -10.59
CA GLU A 337 -12.56 -0.53 -11.48
C GLU A 337 -11.12 -0.48 -12.03
N ASP A 338 -10.49 0.69 -12.07
CA ASP A 338 -9.09 0.84 -12.49
C ASP A 338 -8.11 0.14 -11.51
N LEU A 339 -8.57 -0.24 -10.30
CA LEU A 339 -7.81 -1.02 -9.33
C LEU A 339 -7.90 -2.53 -9.55
N MET A 340 -8.87 -3.03 -10.33
CA MET A 340 -9.13 -4.47 -10.48
C MET A 340 -7.91 -5.21 -11.05
N GLY A 341 -7.29 -4.67 -12.10
CA GLY A 341 -6.09 -5.26 -12.69
C GLY A 341 -4.91 -5.30 -11.72
N ALA A 342 -4.70 -4.22 -10.97
CA ALA A 342 -3.62 -4.10 -10.00
C ALA A 342 -3.75 -5.11 -8.85
N VAL A 343 -4.94 -5.25 -8.26
CA VAL A 343 -5.18 -6.19 -7.16
C VAL A 343 -5.10 -7.63 -7.63
N THR A 344 -5.63 -7.96 -8.81
CA THR A 344 -5.53 -9.30 -9.40
C THR A 344 -4.06 -9.66 -9.67
N PHE A 345 -3.28 -8.75 -10.26
CA PHE A 345 -1.84 -8.95 -10.49
C PHE A 345 -1.11 -9.28 -9.20
N LEU A 346 -1.24 -8.43 -8.18
CA LEU A 346 -0.52 -8.62 -6.92
C LEU A 346 -1.01 -9.86 -6.13
N SER A 347 -2.26 -10.27 -6.30
CA SER A 347 -2.83 -11.44 -5.63
C SER A 347 -2.52 -12.78 -6.33
N SER A 348 -2.08 -12.74 -7.59
CA SER A 348 -1.91 -13.92 -8.45
C SER A 348 -0.46 -14.38 -8.61
N ASP A 349 -0.27 -15.49 -9.33
CA ASP A 349 1.05 -16.02 -9.69
C ASP A 349 1.77 -15.16 -10.73
N ALA A 350 1.09 -14.21 -11.35
CA ALA A 350 1.70 -13.24 -12.26
C ALA A 350 2.72 -12.32 -11.56
N SER A 351 2.70 -12.27 -10.22
CA SER A 351 3.57 -11.42 -9.40
C SER A 351 4.41 -12.18 -8.37
N LEU A 352 4.79 -13.43 -8.65
CA LEU A 352 5.53 -14.27 -7.69
C LEU A 352 6.85 -13.66 -7.20
N TYR A 353 7.52 -12.85 -8.03
CA TYR A 353 8.76 -12.18 -7.64
C TYR A 353 8.55 -10.70 -7.23
N VAL A 354 7.28 -10.30 -6.98
CA VAL A 354 6.92 -8.94 -6.55
C VAL A 354 6.51 -8.98 -5.08
N THR A 355 7.36 -8.46 -4.20
CA THR A 355 7.09 -8.27 -2.78
C THR A 355 7.75 -6.99 -2.29
N GLY A 356 7.15 -6.27 -1.35
CA GLY A 356 7.62 -4.98 -0.85
C GLY A 356 7.36 -3.80 -1.81
N ALA A 357 6.66 -4.01 -2.92
CA ALA A 357 6.37 -2.97 -3.89
C ALA A 357 5.22 -2.05 -3.44
N ASP A 358 5.31 -0.78 -3.84
CA ASP A 358 4.22 0.20 -3.79
C ASP A 358 3.76 0.49 -5.23
N LEU A 359 2.64 -0.09 -5.63
CA LEU A 359 2.05 0.09 -6.96
C LEU A 359 1.09 1.30 -6.94
N ARG A 360 1.53 2.40 -7.52
CA ARG A 360 0.69 3.60 -7.64
C ARG A 360 -0.30 3.46 -8.78
N VAL A 361 -1.56 3.77 -8.49
CA VAL A 361 -2.66 3.80 -9.47
C VAL A 361 -3.34 5.16 -9.33
N ASP A 362 -2.69 6.20 -9.84
CA ASP A 362 -2.99 7.60 -9.51
C ASP A 362 -3.03 8.55 -10.72
N GLY A 363 -2.98 8.02 -11.94
CA GLY A 363 -2.97 8.82 -13.17
C GLY A 363 -1.74 9.74 -13.29
N ALA A 364 -0.61 9.30 -12.71
CA ALA A 364 0.66 10.02 -12.62
C ALA A 364 0.64 11.26 -11.70
N TYR A 365 -0.36 11.39 -10.80
CA TYR A 365 -0.46 12.51 -9.87
C TYR A 365 0.82 12.71 -9.04
N THR A 366 1.42 11.62 -8.56
CA THR A 366 2.62 11.68 -7.72
C THR A 366 3.93 11.79 -8.50
N CYS A 367 3.88 11.94 -9.82
CA CYS A 367 5.07 12.10 -10.67
C CYS A 367 5.39 13.56 -10.99
N THR A 368 4.49 14.50 -10.61
CA THR A 368 4.59 15.94 -10.91
C THR A 368 4.82 16.76 -9.66
#